data_d9ae68a1fda7ffad9504b8c55664a05b
#
_entry.id   d9ae68a1fda7ffad9504b8c55664a05b
#
_cell.length_a   1.000
_cell.length_b   1.000
_cell.length_c   1.000
_cell.angle_alpha   90.00
_cell.angle_beta   90.00
_cell.angle_gamma   90.00
#
_symmetry.space_group_name_H-M   'P 1'
#
loop_
_entity.id
_entity.type
_entity.pdbx_description
1 polymer ?
#
loop_
_entity_poly.entity_id
_entity_poly.type
_entity_poly.pdbx_seq_one_letter_code
_entity_poly.pdbx_strand_id
1 'polypeptide(L)'
;MASKMVYNVETGKDTHCIYHTIESAKSNHQEEVMDAKQTAAVIVARLAEHYPAAECTLDYNDAWKLLVAVRLAAQCTDARVNIVTAGLFERYPSPRALADCDLAELTDTVRPCGLGNSKARDIKACMTVLCEKYDGRVPDTMEALLALPGVGRKSANLILGDIFGKPAVVTDTHCIR
;
A
#
# COMPACT_ATOMS: atom_id res chain seq x y z
N MET A 1 24.68 26.24 -5.54
CA MET A 1 23.71 27.34 -5.34
C MET A 1 22.38 26.92 -5.95
N ALA A 2 21.47 26.41 -5.16
CA ALA A 2 20.14 26.01 -5.60
C ALA A 2 19.13 27.03 -5.06
N SER A 3 18.53 27.80 -5.96
CA SER A 3 17.49 28.79 -5.65
C SER A 3 16.19 28.04 -5.35
N LYS A 4 15.70 28.06 -4.10
CA LYS A 4 14.36 27.57 -3.77
C LYS A 4 13.34 28.67 -4.07
N MET A 5 12.49 28.45 -5.08
CA MET A 5 11.27 29.21 -5.29
C MET A 5 10.24 28.77 -4.24
N VAL A 6 9.78 29.70 -3.42
CA VAL A 6 8.60 29.51 -2.57
C VAL A 6 7.42 30.20 -3.26
N TYR A 7 6.45 29.42 -3.71
CA TYR A 7 5.20 29.95 -4.26
C TYR A 7 4.20 30.21 -3.13
N ASN A 8 3.70 31.42 -3.08
CA ASN A 8 2.54 31.76 -2.24
C ASN A 8 1.27 31.63 -3.11
N VAL A 9 0.41 30.70 -2.78
CA VAL A 9 -0.77 30.29 -3.58
C VAL A 9 -1.94 31.28 -3.45
N GLU A 10 -1.91 32.23 -2.53
CA GLU A 10 -3.09 33.06 -2.24
C GLU A 10 -3.21 34.39 -3.02
N THR A 11 -2.17 34.94 -3.61
CA THR A 11 -2.28 36.31 -4.15
C THR A 11 -1.77 36.54 -5.57
N GLY A 12 -1.12 35.58 -6.22
CA GLY A 12 -0.73 35.68 -7.65
C GLY A 12 0.13 36.90 -8.03
N LYS A 13 0.83 37.52 -7.08
CA LYS A 13 1.70 38.68 -7.35
C LYS A 13 3.18 38.35 -7.14
N ASP A 14 4.00 38.67 -8.13
CA ASP A 14 5.46 38.56 -8.10
C ASP A 14 6.05 39.32 -6.90
N THR A 15 6.72 38.57 -6.00
CA THR A 15 7.38 39.12 -4.82
C THR A 15 8.85 39.45 -5.07
N HIS A 16 9.17 40.16 -6.15
CA HIS A 16 10.56 40.56 -6.47
C HIS A 16 11.12 41.61 -5.46
N CYS A 17 10.28 42.15 -4.60
CA CYS A 17 10.68 43.23 -3.67
C CYS A 17 11.09 42.77 -2.27
N ILE A 18 11.00 41.45 -1.95
CA ILE A 18 11.30 40.94 -0.59
C ILE A 18 12.76 40.45 -0.46
N TYR A 19 13.49 40.30 -1.56
CA TYR A 19 14.86 39.77 -1.51
C TYR A 19 15.89 40.69 -0.86
N HIS A 20 15.68 42.01 -0.83
CA HIS A 20 16.65 42.96 -0.24
C HIS A 20 16.60 43.09 1.27
N THR A 21 15.51 42.64 1.90
CA THR A 21 15.35 42.76 3.37
C THR A 21 15.83 41.51 4.13
N ILE A 22 16.02 40.39 3.46
CA ILE A 22 16.41 39.12 4.11
C ILE A 22 17.94 38.97 4.23
N GLU A 23 18.74 39.71 3.43
CA GLU A 23 20.20 39.62 3.51
C GLU A 23 20.83 40.26 4.77
N SER A 24 20.11 41.13 5.47
CA SER A 24 20.64 41.77 6.70
C SER A 24 20.32 41.03 8.00
N ALA A 25 19.49 39.97 7.95
CA ALA A 25 19.14 39.13 9.10
C ALA A 25 19.88 37.78 9.09
N LYS A 26 21.17 37.77 8.72
CA LYS A 26 22.07 36.65 8.97
C LYS A 26 22.53 36.69 10.44
N SER A 27 21.64 36.46 11.37
CA SER A 27 21.99 36.08 12.72
C SER A 27 21.71 34.59 12.88
N ASN A 28 22.79 33.83 12.98
CA ASN A 28 22.95 32.54 13.69
C ASN A 28 21.68 31.69 13.89
N HIS A 29 20.97 31.31 12.84
CA HIS A 29 20.23 30.07 12.84
C HIS A 29 21.07 29.06 12.07
N GLN A 30 21.90 28.29 12.80
CA GLN A 30 22.28 26.96 12.37
C GLN A 30 20.94 26.24 12.14
N GLU A 31 20.48 26.13 10.89
CA GLU A 31 19.46 25.14 10.52
C GLU A 31 20.05 23.79 10.93
N GLU A 32 19.58 23.27 12.05
CA GLU A 32 19.92 21.95 12.53
C GLU A 32 19.40 20.99 11.46
N VAL A 33 20.30 20.49 10.60
CA VAL A 33 19.95 19.57 9.54
C VAL A 33 19.55 18.27 10.22
N MET A 34 18.23 18.06 10.35
CA MET A 34 17.67 16.84 10.91
C MET A 34 18.20 15.63 10.14
N ASP A 35 18.62 14.60 10.86
CA ASP A 35 18.99 13.34 10.25
C ASP A 35 17.75 12.65 9.61
N ALA A 36 17.99 11.64 8.78
CA ALA A 36 16.90 10.94 8.07
C ALA A 36 15.87 10.32 9.03
N LYS A 37 16.30 9.87 10.21
CA LYS A 37 15.41 9.27 11.23
C LYS A 37 14.53 10.33 11.89
N GLN A 38 15.10 11.47 12.24
CA GLN A 38 14.37 12.61 12.80
C GLN A 38 13.37 13.16 11.78
N THR A 39 13.79 13.30 10.52
CA THR A 39 12.90 13.73 9.42
C THR A 39 11.74 12.77 9.23
N ALA A 40 12.00 11.45 9.21
CA ALA A 40 10.95 10.44 9.09
C ALA A 40 9.97 10.49 10.27
N ALA A 41 10.45 10.65 11.50
CA ALA A 41 9.60 10.76 12.68
C ALA A 41 8.65 11.97 12.59
N VAL A 42 9.16 13.13 12.16
CA VAL A 42 8.34 14.35 11.97
C VAL A 42 7.30 14.13 10.85
N ILE A 43 7.69 13.50 9.73
CA ILE A 43 6.75 13.21 8.64
C ILE A 43 5.63 12.30 9.12
N VAL A 44 5.95 11.20 9.82
CA VAL A 44 4.94 10.26 10.35
C VAL A 44 4.00 10.96 11.33
N ALA A 45 4.52 11.78 12.25
CA ALA A 45 3.71 12.53 13.20
C ALA A 45 2.73 13.48 12.48
N ARG A 46 3.19 14.24 11.48
CA ARG A 46 2.34 15.13 10.68
C ARG A 46 1.30 14.38 9.86
N LEU A 47 1.66 13.24 9.25
CA LEU A 47 0.70 12.41 8.53
C LEU A 47 -0.39 11.87 9.46
N ALA A 48 -0.05 11.42 10.66
CA ALA A 48 -1.03 10.99 11.67
C ALA A 48 -1.97 12.12 12.12
N GLU A 49 -1.46 13.35 12.22
CA GLU A 49 -2.26 14.53 12.56
C GLU A 49 -3.22 14.91 11.42
N HIS A 50 -2.74 14.93 10.18
CA HIS A 50 -3.55 15.34 9.02
C HIS A 50 -4.51 14.25 8.51
N TYR A 51 -4.19 12.99 8.73
CA TYR A 51 -4.96 11.83 8.26
C TYR A 51 -5.25 10.83 9.39
N PRO A 52 -5.92 11.23 10.47
CA PRO A 52 -6.13 10.38 11.65
C PRO A 52 -7.02 9.17 11.37
N ALA A 53 -7.83 9.21 10.31
CA ALA A 53 -8.74 8.14 9.89
C ALA A 53 -8.25 7.41 8.63
N ALA A 54 -6.94 7.43 8.34
CA ALA A 54 -6.41 6.70 7.20
C ALA A 54 -6.41 5.19 7.48
N GLU A 55 -7.28 4.47 6.78
CA GLU A 55 -7.44 3.02 6.88
C GLU A 55 -7.33 2.36 5.50
N CYS A 56 -7.16 1.03 5.49
CA CYS A 56 -7.22 0.25 4.27
C CYS A 56 -8.64 0.31 3.69
N THR A 57 -8.76 0.66 2.40
CA THR A 57 -10.05 0.79 1.70
C THR A 57 -10.55 -0.51 1.09
N LEU A 58 -9.76 -1.59 1.19
CA LEU A 58 -10.16 -2.93 0.77
C LEU A 58 -10.99 -3.60 1.86
N ASP A 59 -12.11 -4.25 1.48
CA ASP A 59 -12.98 -4.97 2.41
C ASP A 59 -12.40 -6.36 2.70
N TYR A 60 -12.08 -6.61 3.97
CA TYR A 60 -11.62 -7.93 4.45
C TYR A 60 -11.96 -8.12 5.93
N ASN A 61 -12.09 -9.36 6.33
CA ASN A 61 -12.26 -9.78 7.74
C ASN A 61 -11.30 -10.92 8.13
N ASP A 62 -10.37 -11.25 7.24
CA ASP A 62 -9.36 -12.28 7.44
C ASP A 62 -8.11 -11.94 6.62
N ALA A 63 -6.92 -12.31 7.11
CA ALA A 63 -5.63 -12.01 6.50
C ALA A 63 -5.50 -12.55 5.07
N TRP A 64 -5.98 -13.78 4.79
CA TRP A 64 -5.92 -14.36 3.45
C TRP A 64 -6.85 -13.64 2.46
N LYS A 65 -7.96 -13.07 2.93
CA LYS A 65 -8.85 -12.25 2.10
C LYS A 65 -8.18 -10.95 1.67
N LEU A 66 -7.44 -10.31 2.58
CA LEU A 66 -6.63 -9.14 2.24
C LEU A 66 -5.55 -9.49 1.21
N LEU A 67 -4.86 -10.63 1.32
CA LEU A 67 -3.90 -11.07 0.29
C LEU A 67 -4.54 -11.17 -1.10
N VAL A 68 -5.72 -11.77 -1.19
CA VAL A 68 -6.49 -11.89 -2.44
C VAL A 68 -6.89 -10.51 -2.96
N ALA A 69 -7.46 -9.66 -2.11
CA ALA A 69 -7.91 -8.32 -2.47
C ALA A 69 -6.75 -7.45 -2.98
N VAL A 70 -5.61 -7.47 -2.30
CA VAL A 70 -4.40 -6.74 -2.71
C VAL A 70 -3.88 -7.23 -4.08
N ARG A 71 -3.92 -8.55 -4.34
CA ARG A 71 -3.55 -9.07 -5.67
C ARG A 71 -4.52 -8.57 -6.76
N LEU A 72 -5.80 -8.49 -6.45
CA LEU A 72 -6.81 -7.98 -7.36
C LEU A 72 -6.71 -6.45 -7.57
N ALA A 73 -6.24 -5.70 -6.58
CA ALA A 73 -6.06 -4.24 -6.66
C ALA A 73 -4.94 -3.80 -7.62
N ALA A 74 -4.06 -4.72 -8.05
CA ALA A 74 -3.05 -4.40 -9.04
C ALA A 74 -3.69 -3.89 -10.35
N GLN A 75 -3.48 -2.60 -10.70
CA GLN A 75 -4.11 -1.91 -11.84
C GLN A 75 -5.65 -1.96 -11.83
N CYS A 76 -6.26 -1.93 -10.65
CA CYS A 76 -7.70 -1.89 -10.45
C CYS A 76 -8.04 -0.98 -9.27
N THR A 77 -9.21 -0.37 -9.27
CA THR A 77 -9.67 0.46 -8.15
C THR A 77 -10.19 -0.43 -7.01
N ASP A 78 -9.97 -0.01 -5.75
CA ASP A 78 -10.41 -0.75 -4.57
C ASP A 78 -11.94 -0.94 -4.56
N ALA A 79 -12.71 0.07 -4.98
CA ALA A 79 -14.16 -0.06 -5.12
C ALA A 79 -14.58 -1.21 -6.05
N ARG A 80 -13.87 -1.39 -7.17
CA ARG A 80 -14.14 -2.53 -8.08
C ARG A 80 -13.73 -3.85 -7.45
N VAL A 81 -12.60 -3.87 -6.75
CA VAL A 81 -12.13 -5.06 -6.03
C VAL A 81 -13.16 -5.49 -4.99
N ASN A 82 -13.67 -4.55 -4.16
CA ASN A 82 -14.64 -4.84 -3.10
C ASN A 82 -15.95 -5.46 -3.67
N ILE A 83 -16.43 -4.96 -4.82
CA ILE A 83 -17.59 -5.55 -5.50
C ILE A 83 -17.31 -7.01 -5.92
N VAL A 84 -16.15 -7.28 -6.48
CA VAL A 84 -15.78 -8.63 -6.96
C VAL A 84 -15.51 -9.59 -5.80
N THR A 85 -14.81 -9.14 -4.77
CA THR A 85 -14.45 -9.97 -3.62
C THR A 85 -15.63 -10.37 -2.78
N ALA A 86 -16.71 -9.58 -2.71
CA ALA A 86 -17.92 -9.96 -2.01
C ALA A 86 -18.47 -11.31 -2.53
N GLY A 87 -18.73 -11.42 -3.84
CA GLY A 87 -19.20 -12.68 -4.44
C GLY A 87 -18.13 -13.79 -4.48
N LEU A 88 -16.84 -13.40 -4.61
CA LEU A 88 -15.73 -14.36 -4.60
C LEU A 88 -15.64 -15.09 -3.26
N PHE A 89 -15.73 -14.37 -2.14
CA PHE A 89 -15.60 -14.97 -0.80
C PHE A 89 -16.86 -15.70 -0.33
N GLU A 90 -18.03 -15.40 -0.88
CA GLU A 90 -19.21 -16.24 -0.71
C GLU A 90 -19.04 -17.59 -1.39
N ARG A 91 -18.52 -17.59 -2.62
CA ARG A 91 -18.31 -18.81 -3.40
C ARG A 91 -17.15 -19.66 -2.86
N TYR A 92 -16.08 -19.01 -2.40
CA TYR A 92 -14.86 -19.65 -1.90
C TYR A 92 -14.55 -19.18 -0.47
N PRO A 93 -15.19 -19.78 0.54
CA PRO A 93 -15.17 -19.27 1.92
C PRO A 93 -13.87 -19.58 2.69
N SER A 94 -12.89 -20.22 2.07
CA SER A 94 -11.62 -20.58 2.70
C SER A 94 -10.45 -20.59 1.72
N PRO A 95 -9.18 -20.50 2.20
CA PRO A 95 -8.00 -20.68 1.37
C PRO A 95 -8.00 -22.03 0.62
N ARG A 96 -8.46 -23.09 1.26
CA ARG A 96 -8.58 -24.43 0.65
C ARG A 96 -9.56 -24.42 -0.51
N ALA A 97 -10.72 -23.78 -0.37
CA ALA A 97 -11.70 -23.68 -1.45
C ALA A 97 -11.13 -22.96 -2.70
N LEU A 98 -10.31 -21.92 -2.51
CA LEU A 98 -9.60 -21.25 -3.61
C LEU A 98 -8.44 -22.06 -4.17
N ALA A 99 -7.73 -22.83 -3.34
CA ALA A 99 -6.66 -23.71 -3.79
C ALA A 99 -7.20 -24.85 -4.68
N ASP A 100 -8.38 -25.38 -4.36
CA ASP A 100 -8.97 -26.53 -5.03
C ASP A 100 -9.93 -26.12 -6.19
N CYS A 101 -10.23 -24.81 -6.35
CA CYS A 101 -11.18 -24.34 -7.34
C CYS A 101 -10.78 -24.61 -8.78
N ASP A 102 -11.76 -24.61 -9.71
CA ASP A 102 -11.47 -24.58 -11.14
C ASP A 102 -10.84 -23.23 -11.55
N LEU A 103 -9.74 -23.27 -12.28
CA LEU A 103 -9.01 -22.06 -12.67
C LEU A 103 -9.78 -21.20 -13.67
N ALA A 104 -10.57 -21.82 -14.57
CA ALA A 104 -11.36 -21.08 -15.55
C ALA A 104 -12.48 -20.33 -14.86
N GLU A 105 -13.19 -20.97 -13.93
CA GLU A 105 -14.23 -20.32 -13.13
C GLU A 105 -13.69 -19.17 -12.27
N LEU A 106 -12.53 -19.38 -11.63
CA LEU A 106 -11.85 -18.31 -10.87
C LEU A 106 -11.46 -17.15 -11.79
N THR A 107 -10.92 -17.45 -12.97
CA THR A 107 -10.55 -16.44 -13.98
C THR A 107 -11.75 -15.60 -14.39
N ASP A 108 -12.89 -16.23 -14.66
CA ASP A 108 -14.12 -15.52 -15.05
C ASP A 108 -14.63 -14.63 -13.90
N THR A 109 -14.59 -15.14 -12.69
CA THR A 109 -15.02 -14.39 -11.49
C THR A 109 -14.17 -13.13 -11.27
N VAL A 110 -12.84 -13.20 -11.45
CA VAL A 110 -11.94 -12.07 -11.19
C VAL A 110 -11.68 -11.19 -12.42
N ARG A 111 -12.18 -11.57 -13.60
CA ARG A 111 -12.00 -10.83 -14.87
C ARG A 111 -12.35 -9.34 -14.78
N PRO A 112 -13.43 -8.90 -14.06
CA PRO A 112 -13.75 -7.48 -13.93
C PRO A 112 -12.67 -6.63 -13.28
N CYS A 113 -11.71 -7.23 -12.56
CA CYS A 113 -10.56 -6.53 -11.99
C CYS A 113 -9.40 -6.33 -12.98
N GLY A 114 -9.53 -6.80 -14.24
CA GLY A 114 -8.44 -6.79 -15.23
C GLY A 114 -7.37 -7.85 -14.96
N LEU A 115 -6.61 -8.21 -16.01
CA LEU A 115 -5.55 -9.23 -15.91
C LEU A 115 -6.01 -10.58 -15.31
N GLY A 116 -7.27 -10.98 -15.57
CA GLY A 116 -7.92 -12.11 -14.91
C GLY A 116 -7.11 -13.41 -14.91
N ASN A 117 -6.53 -13.78 -16.06
CA ASN A 117 -5.71 -15.01 -16.18
C ASN A 117 -4.49 -15.02 -15.26
N SER A 118 -3.78 -13.91 -15.16
CA SER A 118 -2.60 -13.79 -14.28
C SER A 118 -3.02 -13.76 -12.80
N LYS A 119 -4.03 -12.94 -12.48
CA LYS A 119 -4.51 -12.81 -11.11
C LYS A 119 -5.08 -14.12 -10.56
N ALA A 120 -5.90 -14.83 -11.35
CA ALA A 120 -6.47 -16.11 -10.95
C ALA A 120 -5.39 -17.17 -10.68
N ARG A 121 -4.39 -17.27 -11.57
CA ARG A 121 -3.25 -18.20 -11.37
C ARG A 121 -2.48 -17.88 -10.10
N ASP A 122 -2.17 -16.60 -9.86
CA ASP A 122 -1.40 -16.19 -8.68
C ASP A 122 -2.20 -16.43 -7.39
N ILE A 123 -3.50 -16.11 -7.39
CA ILE A 123 -4.38 -16.34 -6.24
C ILE A 123 -4.47 -17.84 -5.92
N LYS A 124 -4.77 -18.68 -6.93
CA LYS A 124 -4.85 -20.14 -6.73
C LYS A 124 -3.53 -20.69 -6.20
N ALA A 125 -2.41 -20.35 -6.83
CA ALA A 125 -1.08 -20.80 -6.41
C ALA A 125 -0.72 -20.29 -4.98
N CYS A 126 -1.04 -19.04 -4.66
CA CYS A 126 -0.82 -18.49 -3.33
C CYS A 126 -1.61 -19.26 -2.27
N MET A 127 -2.89 -19.51 -2.50
CA MET A 127 -3.74 -20.27 -1.57
C MET A 127 -3.29 -21.73 -1.43
N THR A 128 -2.80 -22.35 -2.52
CA THR A 128 -2.19 -23.68 -2.47
C THR A 128 -0.98 -23.69 -1.53
N VAL A 129 -0.05 -22.76 -1.71
CA VAL A 129 1.13 -22.63 -0.82
C VAL A 129 0.75 -22.36 0.63
N LEU A 130 -0.25 -21.51 0.88
CA LEU A 130 -0.76 -21.27 2.23
C LEU A 130 -1.27 -22.56 2.87
N CYS A 131 -2.06 -23.35 2.13
CA CYS A 131 -2.60 -24.61 2.66
C CYS A 131 -1.53 -25.67 2.89
N GLU A 132 -0.52 -25.74 2.03
CA GLU A 132 0.52 -26.79 2.09
C GLU A 132 1.61 -26.48 3.12
N LYS A 133 2.00 -25.21 3.26
CA LYS A 133 3.16 -24.82 4.09
C LYS A 133 2.79 -24.11 5.38
N TYR A 134 1.61 -23.51 5.45
CA TYR A 134 1.23 -22.61 6.56
C TYR A 134 -0.13 -22.97 7.18
N ASP A 135 -0.66 -24.16 6.91
CA ASP A 135 -1.97 -24.61 7.43
C ASP A 135 -3.11 -23.61 7.15
N GLY A 136 -3.09 -22.99 5.97
CA GLY A 136 -4.05 -21.98 5.55
C GLY A 136 -3.88 -20.60 6.19
N ARG A 137 -2.84 -20.38 7.00
CA ARG A 137 -2.57 -19.13 7.70
C ARG A 137 -1.61 -18.26 6.92
N VAL A 138 -1.82 -16.96 6.97
CA VAL A 138 -0.89 -15.99 6.36
C VAL A 138 0.34 -15.85 7.26
N PRO A 139 1.57 -16.02 6.70
CA PRO A 139 2.79 -15.86 7.49
C PRO A 139 3.05 -14.39 7.85
N ASP A 140 3.75 -14.15 8.94
CA ASP A 140 3.98 -12.85 9.56
C ASP A 140 5.42 -12.33 9.38
N THR A 141 6.20 -12.89 8.45
CA THR A 141 7.55 -12.43 8.12
C THR A 141 7.66 -11.98 6.67
N MET A 142 8.56 -11.03 6.40
CA MET A 142 8.78 -10.51 5.06
C MET A 142 9.25 -11.60 4.09
N GLU A 143 10.18 -12.45 4.54
CA GLU A 143 10.71 -13.54 3.70
C GLU A 143 9.61 -14.52 3.30
N ALA A 144 8.78 -14.95 4.25
CA ALA A 144 7.72 -15.91 3.99
C ALA A 144 6.62 -15.31 3.08
N LEU A 145 6.27 -14.04 3.27
CA LEU A 145 5.32 -13.32 2.42
C LEU A 145 5.84 -13.17 0.98
N LEU A 146 7.11 -12.81 0.80
CA LEU A 146 7.72 -12.70 -0.53
C LEU A 146 7.87 -14.05 -1.26
N ALA A 147 7.86 -15.16 -0.53
CA ALA A 147 7.86 -16.51 -1.12
C ALA A 147 6.48 -16.93 -1.65
N LEU A 148 5.41 -16.19 -1.33
CA LEU A 148 4.06 -16.47 -1.83
C LEU A 148 3.90 -16.00 -3.28
N PRO A 149 3.27 -16.81 -4.16
CA PRO A 149 2.98 -16.41 -5.53
C PRO A 149 2.16 -15.11 -5.60
N GLY A 150 2.59 -14.18 -6.44
CA GLY A 150 1.89 -12.92 -6.66
C GLY A 150 2.05 -11.87 -5.54
N VAL A 151 2.85 -12.15 -4.51
CA VAL A 151 3.12 -11.22 -3.40
C VAL A 151 4.45 -10.51 -3.62
N GLY A 152 4.39 -9.19 -3.82
CA GLY A 152 5.57 -8.32 -3.88
C GLY A 152 5.81 -7.57 -2.57
N ARG A 153 6.91 -6.82 -2.50
CA ARG A 153 7.30 -6.04 -1.30
C ARG A 153 6.21 -5.08 -0.82
N LYS A 154 5.53 -4.38 -1.74
CA LYS A 154 4.41 -3.48 -1.40
C LYS A 154 3.29 -4.23 -0.70
N SER A 155 2.85 -5.37 -1.26
CA SER A 155 1.79 -6.20 -0.69
C SER A 155 2.21 -6.80 0.65
N ALA A 156 3.45 -7.28 0.77
CA ALA A 156 3.98 -7.80 2.02
C ALA A 156 4.01 -6.75 3.12
N ASN A 157 4.44 -5.51 2.83
CA ASN A 157 4.40 -4.41 3.79
C ASN A 157 2.97 -4.08 4.24
N LEU A 158 2.00 -4.09 3.33
CA LEU A 158 0.60 -3.87 3.70
C LEU A 158 0.11 -4.95 4.67
N ILE A 159 0.36 -6.23 4.36
CA ILE A 159 -0.02 -7.34 5.23
C ILE A 159 0.66 -7.25 6.60
N LEU A 160 1.97 -6.95 6.65
CA LEU A 160 2.70 -6.81 7.90
C LEU A 160 2.16 -5.66 8.76
N GLY A 161 1.88 -4.51 8.15
CA GLY A 161 1.34 -3.35 8.88
C GLY A 161 -0.09 -3.56 9.33
N ASP A 162 -0.96 -3.94 8.40
CA ASP A 162 -2.41 -3.91 8.58
C ASP A 162 -2.94 -5.11 9.39
N ILE A 163 -2.39 -6.31 9.14
CA ILE A 163 -2.81 -7.53 9.84
C ILE A 163 -2.00 -7.77 11.11
N PHE A 164 -0.69 -7.57 11.06
CA PHE A 164 0.20 -7.96 12.16
C PHE A 164 0.68 -6.79 13.02
N GLY A 165 0.30 -5.54 12.70
CA GLY A 165 0.72 -4.34 13.44
C GLY A 165 2.24 -4.13 13.46
N LYS A 166 2.98 -4.72 12.51
CA LYS A 166 4.43 -4.59 12.42
C LYS A 166 4.81 -3.27 11.73
N PRO A 167 5.90 -2.61 12.14
CA PRO A 167 6.38 -1.42 11.45
C PRO A 167 6.64 -1.71 9.96
N ALA A 168 5.84 -1.10 9.10
CA ALA A 168 5.92 -1.29 7.65
C ALA A 168 5.49 -0.02 6.92
N VAL A 169 6.09 0.24 5.75
CA VAL A 169 5.72 1.36 4.88
C VAL A 169 5.28 0.82 3.53
N VAL A 170 4.05 1.12 3.15
CA VAL A 170 3.50 0.76 1.84
C VAL A 170 4.00 1.78 0.82
N THR A 171 5.09 1.42 0.13
CA THR A 171 5.73 2.30 -0.85
C THR A 171 5.20 1.99 -2.25
N ASP A 172 4.42 2.90 -2.80
CA ASP A 172 3.96 2.83 -4.18
C ASP A 172 4.61 3.93 -5.05
N THR A 173 4.19 4.01 -6.32
CA THR A 173 4.73 5.00 -7.25
C THR A 173 4.41 6.44 -6.87
N HIS A 174 3.37 6.70 -6.10
CA HIS A 174 3.03 8.03 -5.59
C HIS A 174 3.91 8.41 -4.40
N CYS A 175 4.22 7.45 -3.54
CA CYS A 175 5.13 7.65 -2.41
C CYS A 175 6.59 7.91 -2.87
N ILE A 176 7.02 7.32 -3.99
CA ILE A 176 8.38 7.45 -4.53
C ILE A 176 8.60 8.80 -5.25
N ARG A 177 7.57 9.40 -5.81
CA ARG A 177 7.63 10.70 -6.53
C ARG A 177 7.66 11.88 -5.59
#